data_68ef5bb9cbee32047b563288c7cd1660
#
_entry.id   68ef5bb9cbee32047b563288c7cd1660
#
_cell.length_a   1.000
_cell.length_b   1.000
_cell.length_c   1.000
_cell.angle_alpha   90.00
_cell.angle_beta   90.00
_cell.angle_gamma   90.00
#
_symmetry.space_group_name_H-M   'P 1'
#
loop_
_entity.id
_entity.type
_entity.pdbx_description
1 polymer ?
#
loop_
_entity_poly.entity_id
_entity_poly.type
_entity_poly.pdbx_seq_one_letter_code
_entity_poly.pdbx_strand_id
1 'polypeptide(L)'
;MAAPLFTERIPYKPFEYPEYYTEGWLKQAQAFWLHTEITMSGDVKDWKEKLNAKEKNLVGNILLGFAQTECAVSDYWTQKVVSWFPKHEIQQMAMMFGSQETIHAVAYSYLNETLGLEDYEAFLHEPATAARFDNLVAYDGNDPVGIGKSLATFSAFAEGVSLYSAFAVLYSFQLRNLLKGIGQQMKWSVRDESLHSKMGCQLFRHMCSQIPGLKEDCKEHVYDAALTMHNAEMTYISKLFEMGDIEGITEYDLQHFIKKRTGDKIKELGYKEEGKFKFEYDQKSIDKMAWFDHLTAGHTHTDFFAIRPTDYSKANEGEDFEDVW
;
A
#
# COMPACT_ATOMS: atom_id res chain seq x y z
N MET A 1 24.67 14.12 21.80
CA MET A 1 24.72 12.67 21.55
C MET A 1 23.66 12.35 20.49
N ALA A 2 23.94 11.44 19.56
CA ALA A 2 22.94 11.00 18.60
C ALA A 2 21.75 10.34 19.34
N ALA A 3 20.53 10.51 18.82
CA ALA A 3 19.36 9.83 19.38
C ALA A 3 19.53 8.31 19.29
N PRO A 4 19.01 7.53 20.26
CA PRO A 4 19.22 6.08 20.33
C PRO A 4 18.87 5.32 19.03
N LEU A 5 17.84 5.73 18.28
CA LEU A 5 17.50 5.15 16.98
C LEU A 5 18.64 5.18 15.95
N PHE A 6 19.53 6.19 16.03
CA PHE A 6 20.64 6.39 15.09
C PHE A 6 21.99 5.86 15.59
N THR A 7 22.02 5.12 16.69
CA THR A 7 23.25 4.51 17.23
C THR A 7 23.34 3.06 16.81
N GLU A 8 24.53 2.63 16.35
CA GLU A 8 24.77 1.24 16.00
C GLU A 8 24.62 0.31 17.20
N ARG A 9 24.26 -0.92 16.89
CA ARG A 9 24.27 -2.03 17.83
C ARG A 9 24.97 -3.22 17.21
N ILE A 10 26.10 -3.61 17.76
CA ILE A 10 26.89 -4.76 17.28
C ILE A 10 26.25 -6.11 17.65
N PRO A 11 25.80 -6.37 18.89
CA PRO A 11 25.12 -7.61 19.22
C PRO A 11 23.74 -7.67 18.55
N TYR A 12 23.46 -8.78 17.86
CA TYR A 12 22.16 -8.99 17.21
C TYR A 12 20.99 -8.88 18.20
N LYS A 13 21.13 -9.47 19.39
CA LYS A 13 20.10 -9.45 20.45
C LYS A 13 20.70 -9.04 21.81
N PRO A 14 19.87 -8.55 22.73
CA PRO A 14 18.44 -8.27 22.64
C PRO A 14 18.15 -7.06 21.73
N PHE A 15 16.97 -7.05 21.07
CA PHE A 15 16.52 -5.88 20.31
C PHE A 15 16.21 -4.70 21.25
N GLU A 16 16.52 -3.50 20.81
CA GLU A 16 16.19 -2.27 21.54
C GLU A 16 14.75 -1.80 21.22
N TYR A 17 14.26 -2.14 20.03
CA TYR A 17 12.92 -1.81 19.51
C TYR A 17 12.25 -3.09 19.00
N PRO A 18 11.91 -4.06 19.87
CA PRO A 18 11.44 -5.39 19.47
C PRO A 18 10.16 -5.37 18.65
N GLU A 19 9.35 -4.32 18.72
CA GLU A 19 8.12 -4.15 17.94
C GLU A 19 8.38 -4.09 16.43
N TYR A 20 9.51 -3.59 15.96
CA TYR A 20 9.84 -3.62 14.52
C TYR A 20 10.10 -5.03 14.03
N TYR A 21 10.59 -5.90 14.91
CA TYR A 21 10.70 -7.31 14.61
C TYR A 21 9.34 -8.02 14.70
N THR A 22 8.61 -7.87 15.82
CA THR A 22 7.39 -8.66 16.08
C THR A 22 6.19 -8.18 15.29
N GLU A 23 5.99 -6.86 15.20
CA GLU A 23 4.84 -6.25 14.54
C GLU A 23 5.12 -5.91 13.06
N GLY A 24 6.37 -5.69 12.69
CA GLY A 24 6.78 -5.41 11.30
C GLY A 24 7.24 -6.68 10.60
N TRP A 25 8.51 -7.05 10.80
CA TRP A 25 9.16 -8.15 10.06
C TRP A 25 8.41 -9.48 10.16
N LEU A 26 8.07 -9.91 11.38
CA LEU A 26 7.46 -11.23 11.59
C LEU A 26 6.06 -11.31 10.97
N LYS A 27 5.26 -10.25 11.11
CA LYS A 27 3.92 -10.21 10.50
C LYS A 27 3.99 -10.24 8.98
N GLN A 28 4.94 -9.50 8.37
CA GLN A 28 5.11 -9.54 6.93
C GLN A 28 5.59 -10.92 6.47
N ALA A 29 6.56 -11.53 7.15
CA ALA A 29 7.05 -12.86 6.83
C ALA A 29 5.94 -13.95 6.93
N GLN A 30 5.04 -13.82 7.91
CA GLN A 30 3.89 -14.72 8.06
C GLN A 30 2.80 -14.48 7.01
N ALA A 31 2.77 -13.32 6.41
CA ALA A 31 1.80 -12.90 5.42
C ALA A 31 2.32 -13.04 3.97
N PHE A 32 3.45 -13.70 3.76
CA PHE A 32 4.06 -13.92 2.44
C PHE A 32 3.09 -14.60 1.46
N TRP A 33 3.08 -14.14 0.22
CA TRP A 33 2.26 -14.66 -0.87
C TRP A 33 2.95 -14.47 -2.22
N LEU A 34 2.54 -15.27 -3.21
CA LEU A 34 2.97 -15.12 -4.60
C LEU A 34 1.74 -15.05 -5.53
N HIS A 35 1.87 -14.31 -6.62
CA HIS A 35 0.84 -14.21 -7.65
C HIS A 35 0.41 -15.57 -8.23
N THR A 36 1.33 -16.55 -8.24
CA THR A 36 1.08 -17.91 -8.72
C THR A 36 0.13 -18.73 -7.84
N GLU A 37 -0.20 -18.27 -6.63
CA GLU A 37 -1.16 -18.91 -5.74
C GLU A 37 -2.62 -18.66 -6.17
N ILE A 38 -2.84 -17.78 -7.15
CA ILE A 38 -4.17 -17.37 -7.61
C ILE A 38 -4.36 -17.75 -9.08
N THR A 39 -5.45 -18.46 -9.38
CA THR A 39 -5.84 -18.71 -10.77
C THR A 39 -6.59 -17.51 -11.35
N MET A 40 -6.17 -17.04 -12.53
CA MET A 40 -6.75 -15.89 -13.24
C MET A 40 -7.75 -16.27 -14.34
N SER A 41 -8.06 -17.55 -14.50
CA SER A 41 -8.94 -18.02 -15.59
C SER A 41 -10.34 -17.40 -15.54
N GLY A 42 -10.87 -17.19 -14.33
CA GLY A 42 -12.15 -16.51 -14.11
C GLY A 42 -12.09 -15.04 -14.48
N ASP A 43 -11.00 -14.37 -14.13
CA ASP A 43 -10.77 -12.94 -14.40
C ASP A 43 -10.63 -12.66 -15.90
N VAL A 44 -9.90 -13.51 -16.63
CA VAL A 44 -9.80 -13.43 -18.09
C VAL A 44 -11.17 -13.57 -18.76
N LYS A 45 -12.01 -14.48 -18.25
CA LYS A 45 -13.38 -14.63 -18.74
C LYS A 45 -14.23 -13.41 -18.44
N ASP A 46 -14.20 -12.92 -17.21
CA ASP A 46 -14.93 -11.71 -16.80
C ASP A 46 -14.50 -10.50 -17.64
N TRP A 47 -13.17 -10.32 -17.82
CA TRP A 47 -12.59 -9.27 -18.66
C TRP A 47 -13.12 -9.31 -20.10
N LYS A 48 -13.15 -10.49 -20.71
CA LYS A 48 -13.57 -10.63 -22.12
C LYS A 48 -15.06 -10.50 -22.32
N GLU A 49 -15.85 -11.12 -21.44
CA GLU A 49 -17.26 -11.39 -21.69
C GLU A 49 -18.22 -10.52 -20.86
N LYS A 50 -17.81 -10.02 -19.68
CA LYS A 50 -18.74 -9.37 -18.75
C LYS A 50 -18.50 -7.89 -18.55
N LEU A 51 -17.23 -7.44 -18.56
CA LEU A 51 -16.89 -6.04 -18.35
C LEU A 51 -17.27 -5.21 -19.58
N ASN A 52 -17.91 -4.07 -19.34
CA ASN A 52 -18.16 -3.07 -20.39
C ASN A 52 -16.92 -2.21 -20.66
N ALA A 53 -16.98 -1.36 -21.70
CA ALA A 53 -15.85 -0.54 -22.12
C ALA A 53 -15.36 0.41 -21.02
N LYS A 54 -16.24 1.00 -20.22
CA LYS A 54 -15.94 1.88 -19.11
C LYS A 54 -15.16 1.15 -18.02
N GLU A 55 -15.64 -0.02 -17.63
CA GLU A 55 -15.00 -0.86 -16.62
C GLU A 55 -13.62 -1.34 -17.07
N LYS A 56 -13.48 -1.72 -18.34
CA LYS A 56 -12.18 -2.10 -18.92
C LYS A 56 -11.20 -0.96 -18.94
N ASN A 57 -11.64 0.24 -19.33
CA ASN A 57 -10.79 1.44 -19.29
C ASN A 57 -10.31 1.74 -17.88
N LEU A 58 -11.18 1.68 -16.90
CA LEU A 58 -10.89 1.94 -15.50
C LEU A 58 -9.90 0.92 -14.91
N VAL A 59 -10.14 -0.37 -15.09
CA VAL A 59 -9.27 -1.45 -14.62
C VAL A 59 -7.91 -1.40 -15.32
N GLY A 60 -7.89 -1.20 -16.65
CA GLY A 60 -6.66 -1.13 -17.43
C GLY A 60 -5.76 0.02 -17.00
N ASN A 61 -6.31 1.22 -16.84
CA ASN A 61 -5.55 2.40 -16.38
C ASN A 61 -4.96 2.22 -14.98
N ILE A 62 -5.66 1.55 -14.07
CA ILE A 62 -5.14 1.26 -12.74
C ILE A 62 -3.99 0.27 -12.81
N LEU A 63 -4.17 -0.87 -13.47
CA LEU A 63 -3.18 -1.95 -13.49
C LEU A 63 -1.88 -1.56 -14.18
N LEU A 64 -1.95 -0.80 -15.28
CA LEU A 64 -0.75 -0.27 -15.95
C LEU A 64 0.07 0.66 -15.05
N GLY A 65 -0.60 1.39 -14.13
CA GLY A 65 0.07 2.28 -13.19
C GLY A 65 0.77 1.57 -12.05
N PHE A 66 0.20 0.53 -11.55
CA PHE A 66 0.70 -0.12 -10.33
C PHE A 66 2.13 -0.67 -10.48
N ALA A 67 2.41 -1.40 -11.54
CA ALA A 67 3.70 -2.05 -11.72
C ALA A 67 4.90 -1.09 -11.75
N GLN A 68 4.69 0.19 -12.05
CA GLN A 68 5.75 1.19 -12.16
C GLN A 68 6.13 1.82 -10.81
N THR A 69 5.20 1.89 -9.87
CA THR A 69 5.42 2.54 -8.57
C THR A 69 6.19 1.67 -7.60
N GLU A 70 5.99 0.36 -7.63
CA GLU A 70 6.50 -0.59 -6.62
C GLU A 70 8.03 -0.67 -6.59
N CYS A 71 8.70 -0.46 -7.73
CA CYS A 71 10.16 -0.44 -7.77
C CYS A 71 10.74 0.72 -6.94
N ALA A 72 10.14 1.90 -7.04
CA ALA A 72 10.58 3.08 -6.28
C ALA A 72 10.26 2.92 -4.78
N VAL A 73 9.13 2.29 -4.45
CA VAL A 73 8.74 1.96 -3.07
C VAL A 73 9.71 0.96 -2.45
N SER A 74 10.08 -0.09 -3.19
CA SER A 74 11.11 -1.05 -2.79
C SER A 74 12.45 -0.37 -2.48
N ASP A 75 12.91 0.52 -3.38
CA ASP A 75 14.15 1.27 -3.20
C ASP A 75 14.11 2.17 -1.97
N TYR A 76 12.98 2.79 -1.69
CA TYR A 76 12.83 3.61 -0.48
C TYR A 76 13.10 2.80 0.79
N TRP A 77 12.46 1.66 0.97
CA TRP A 77 12.66 0.81 2.12
C TRP A 77 14.09 0.26 2.21
N THR A 78 14.63 -0.26 1.12
CA THR A 78 15.91 -0.98 1.10
C THR A 78 17.13 -0.07 1.06
N GLN A 79 17.05 1.09 0.42
CA GLN A 79 18.20 1.99 0.26
C GLN A 79 18.17 3.15 1.23
N LYS A 80 17.00 3.73 1.54
CA LYS A 80 16.89 4.89 2.43
C LYS A 80 16.70 4.47 3.87
N VAL A 81 15.62 3.77 4.20
CA VAL A 81 15.30 3.40 5.59
C VAL A 81 16.41 2.53 6.21
N VAL A 82 16.90 1.53 5.47
CA VAL A 82 18.01 0.67 5.90
C VAL A 82 19.28 1.50 6.21
N SER A 83 19.56 2.52 5.40
CA SER A 83 20.76 3.36 5.60
C SER A 83 20.63 4.34 6.77
N TRP A 84 19.44 4.83 7.06
CA TRP A 84 19.20 5.78 8.14
C TRP A 84 19.17 5.16 9.52
N PHE A 85 18.68 3.93 9.65
CA PHE A 85 18.45 3.29 10.95
C PHE A 85 19.32 2.05 11.13
N PRO A 86 20.42 2.13 11.88
CA PRO A 86 21.38 1.03 12.01
C PRO A 86 20.94 -0.07 13.00
N LYS A 87 19.72 -0.05 13.52
CA LYS A 87 19.19 -1.10 14.40
C LYS A 87 18.78 -2.32 13.58
N HIS A 88 19.25 -3.50 13.95
CA HIS A 88 19.02 -4.74 13.19
C HIS A 88 17.53 -5.04 12.95
N GLU A 89 16.70 -4.84 13.96
CA GLU A 89 15.26 -5.06 13.89
C GLU A 89 14.56 -4.11 12.92
N ILE A 90 15.02 -2.85 12.81
CA ILE A 90 14.49 -1.86 11.86
C ILE A 90 14.98 -2.19 10.44
N GLN A 91 16.26 -2.52 10.27
CA GLN A 91 16.81 -2.90 8.98
C GLN A 91 16.15 -4.16 8.43
N GLN A 92 15.95 -5.18 9.28
CA GLN A 92 15.26 -6.41 8.88
C GLN A 92 13.83 -6.15 8.44
N MET A 93 13.09 -5.30 9.16
CA MET A 93 11.74 -4.89 8.77
C MET A 93 11.76 -4.17 7.41
N ALA A 94 12.63 -3.19 7.23
CA ALA A 94 12.70 -2.42 5.99
C ALA A 94 13.10 -3.29 4.79
N MET A 95 14.06 -4.21 4.95
CA MET A 95 14.42 -5.16 3.91
C MET A 95 13.26 -6.11 3.55
N MET A 96 12.49 -6.56 4.55
CA MET A 96 11.33 -7.40 4.33
C MET A 96 10.23 -6.66 3.57
N PHE A 97 9.95 -5.41 3.93
CA PHE A 97 8.99 -4.56 3.24
C PHE A 97 9.42 -4.32 1.78
N GLY A 98 10.65 -3.88 1.55
CA GLY A 98 11.15 -3.70 0.19
C GLY A 98 11.16 -4.99 -0.64
N SER A 99 11.40 -6.16 -0.04
CA SER A 99 11.24 -7.44 -0.72
C SER A 99 9.78 -7.72 -1.10
N GLN A 100 8.82 -7.33 -0.24
CA GLN A 100 7.40 -7.49 -0.53
C GLN A 100 6.95 -6.62 -1.71
N GLU A 101 7.51 -5.39 -1.86
CA GLU A 101 7.22 -4.53 -3.01
C GLU A 101 7.69 -5.13 -4.34
N THR A 102 8.77 -5.90 -4.32
CA THR A 102 9.18 -6.65 -5.54
C THR A 102 8.16 -7.73 -5.91
N ILE A 103 7.49 -8.33 -4.93
CA ILE A 103 6.40 -9.29 -5.16
C ILE A 103 5.17 -8.58 -5.73
N HIS A 104 4.83 -7.38 -5.22
CA HIS A 104 3.77 -6.54 -5.76
C HIS A 104 4.04 -6.18 -7.23
N ALA A 105 5.25 -5.72 -7.57
CA ALA A 105 5.64 -5.39 -8.94
C ALA A 105 5.45 -6.57 -9.89
N VAL A 106 5.92 -7.77 -9.51
CA VAL A 106 5.75 -9.01 -10.29
C VAL A 106 4.26 -9.37 -10.40
N ALA A 107 3.50 -9.27 -9.32
CA ALA A 107 2.09 -9.61 -9.31
C ALA A 107 1.27 -8.69 -10.24
N TYR A 108 1.53 -7.38 -10.21
CA TYR A 108 0.82 -6.42 -11.06
C TYR A 108 1.24 -6.54 -12.53
N SER A 109 2.52 -6.82 -12.82
CA SER A 109 2.95 -7.16 -14.17
C SER A 109 2.24 -8.39 -14.70
N TYR A 110 2.13 -9.45 -13.89
CA TYR A 110 1.39 -10.65 -14.23
C TYR A 110 -0.10 -10.39 -14.53
N LEU A 111 -0.76 -9.48 -13.79
CA LEU A 111 -2.14 -9.07 -14.10
C LEU A 111 -2.24 -8.40 -15.47
N ASN A 112 -1.30 -7.48 -15.78
CA ASN A 112 -1.25 -6.81 -17.08
C ASN A 112 -1.08 -7.81 -18.23
N GLU A 113 -0.10 -8.70 -18.13
CA GLU A 113 0.15 -9.75 -19.13
C GLU A 113 -1.07 -10.67 -19.31
N THR A 114 -1.69 -11.09 -18.22
CA THR A 114 -2.85 -11.98 -18.23
C THR A 114 -4.06 -11.36 -18.93
N LEU A 115 -4.27 -10.05 -18.79
CA LEU A 115 -5.36 -9.32 -19.44
C LEU A 115 -5.00 -8.79 -20.83
N GLY A 116 -3.74 -8.92 -21.26
CA GLY A 116 -3.24 -8.40 -22.54
C GLY A 116 -3.08 -6.88 -22.56
N LEU A 117 -2.66 -6.29 -21.44
CA LEU A 117 -2.37 -4.86 -21.30
C LEU A 117 -0.85 -4.67 -21.47
N GLU A 118 -0.43 -4.09 -22.60
CA GLU A 118 0.98 -4.07 -22.99
C GLU A 118 1.61 -2.64 -23.03
N ASP A 119 0.79 -1.59 -22.90
CA ASP A 119 1.26 -0.21 -23.05
C ASP A 119 1.72 0.41 -21.71
N TYR A 120 2.81 -0.12 -21.17
CA TYR A 120 3.40 0.38 -19.91
C TYR A 120 3.97 1.81 -20.05
N GLU A 121 4.45 2.21 -21.24
CA GLU A 121 5.10 3.50 -21.43
C GLU A 121 4.08 4.64 -21.54
N ALA A 122 2.95 4.43 -22.21
CA ALA A 122 1.92 5.47 -22.34
C ALA A 122 1.41 5.95 -20.98
N PHE A 123 1.38 5.04 -20.00
CA PHE A 123 0.93 5.35 -18.65
C PHE A 123 1.90 6.28 -17.89
N LEU A 124 3.21 6.14 -18.08
CA LEU A 124 4.22 7.01 -17.45
C LEU A 124 4.13 8.46 -17.92
N HIS A 125 3.59 8.69 -19.12
CA HIS A 125 3.41 10.02 -19.70
C HIS A 125 2.06 10.66 -19.35
N GLU A 126 1.19 9.96 -18.64
CA GLU A 126 -0.09 10.51 -18.18
C GLU A 126 0.15 11.46 -17.00
N PRO A 127 -0.22 12.78 -17.10
CA PRO A 127 0.17 13.79 -16.12
C PRO A 127 -0.29 13.53 -14.69
N ALA A 128 -1.49 12.96 -14.49
CA ALA A 128 -2.02 12.66 -13.14
C ALA A 128 -1.22 11.53 -12.47
N THR A 129 -0.75 10.57 -13.24
CA THR A 129 0.08 9.46 -12.76
C THR A 129 1.50 9.91 -12.49
N ALA A 130 2.10 10.69 -13.40
CA ALA A 130 3.42 11.25 -13.21
C ALA A 130 3.49 12.11 -11.94
N ALA A 131 2.49 12.96 -11.69
CA ALA A 131 2.42 13.76 -10.47
C ALA A 131 2.37 12.92 -9.18
N ARG A 132 1.71 11.75 -9.20
CA ARG A 132 1.73 10.82 -8.06
C ARG A 132 3.12 10.25 -7.85
N PHE A 133 3.77 9.80 -8.91
CA PHE A 133 5.11 9.21 -8.87
C PHE A 133 6.16 10.20 -8.37
N ASP A 134 6.16 11.44 -8.88
CA ASP A 134 7.09 12.48 -8.44
C ASP A 134 6.97 12.78 -6.94
N ASN A 135 5.77 12.72 -6.39
CA ASN A 135 5.54 12.90 -4.95
C ASN A 135 6.06 11.74 -4.10
N LEU A 136 6.17 10.52 -4.65
CA LEU A 136 6.69 9.35 -3.94
C LEU A 136 8.22 9.43 -3.74
N VAL A 137 8.95 9.97 -4.72
CA VAL A 137 10.43 9.95 -4.74
C VAL A 137 11.08 11.25 -4.25
N ALA A 138 10.31 12.29 -3.98
CA ALA A 138 10.78 13.67 -3.87
C ALA A 138 11.67 14.00 -2.64
N TYR A 139 11.92 13.08 -1.68
CA TYR A 139 12.62 13.46 -0.44
C TYR A 139 13.87 12.64 -0.16
N ASP A 140 15.00 13.35 -0.11
CA ASP A 140 16.30 12.83 0.29
C ASP A 140 16.82 13.62 1.51
N GLY A 141 16.57 13.12 2.71
CA GLY A 141 17.01 13.77 3.96
C GLY A 141 18.27 13.12 4.50
N ASN A 142 19.31 13.95 4.75
CA ASN A 142 20.57 13.50 5.35
C ASN A 142 20.72 13.91 6.83
N ASP A 143 19.77 14.64 7.37
CA ASP A 143 19.71 15.04 8.78
C ASP A 143 18.39 14.58 9.41
N PRO A 144 18.26 14.59 10.73
CA PRO A 144 17.06 14.08 11.40
C PRO A 144 15.74 14.74 10.97
N VAL A 145 15.76 16.03 10.61
CA VAL A 145 14.56 16.75 10.15
C VAL A 145 14.19 16.30 8.74
N GLY A 146 15.15 16.22 7.84
CA GLY A 146 14.96 15.71 6.47
C GLY A 146 14.47 14.27 6.48
N ILE A 147 15.09 13.39 7.26
CA ILE A 147 14.67 11.99 7.45
C ILE A 147 13.22 11.94 8.00
N GLY A 148 12.91 12.75 9.01
CA GLY A 148 11.57 12.82 9.59
C GLY A 148 10.51 13.26 8.57
N LYS A 149 10.78 14.29 7.77
CA LYS A 149 9.93 14.77 6.69
C LYS A 149 9.69 13.68 5.63
N SER A 150 10.77 13.07 5.16
CA SER A 150 10.72 11.99 4.18
C SER A 150 9.91 10.80 4.70
N LEU A 151 10.22 10.32 5.90
CA LEU A 151 9.56 9.16 6.48
C LEU A 151 8.07 9.40 6.74
N ALA A 152 7.70 10.59 7.24
CA ALA A 152 6.29 10.94 7.45
C ALA A 152 5.51 10.99 6.13
N THR A 153 6.07 11.64 5.09
CA THR A 153 5.44 11.75 3.77
C THR A 153 5.25 10.38 3.13
N PHE A 154 6.32 9.61 3.08
CA PHE A 154 6.28 8.29 2.45
C PHE A 154 5.33 7.35 3.19
N SER A 155 5.52 7.17 4.49
CA SER A 155 4.75 6.18 5.25
C SER A 155 3.27 6.51 5.39
N ALA A 156 2.93 7.80 5.59
CA ALA A 156 1.53 8.18 5.76
C ALA A 156 0.80 8.37 4.44
N PHE A 157 1.43 9.00 3.46
CA PHE A 157 0.72 9.46 2.27
C PHE A 157 1.03 8.62 1.03
N ALA A 158 2.27 8.19 0.81
CA ALA A 158 2.58 7.27 -0.27
C ALA A 158 1.98 5.88 0.00
N GLU A 159 2.42 5.22 1.05
CA GLU A 159 1.96 3.89 1.46
C GLU A 159 0.52 3.89 2.01
N GLY A 160 0.11 4.96 2.65
CA GLY A 160 -1.14 5.04 3.39
C GLY A 160 -2.31 5.65 2.65
N VAL A 161 -2.12 6.35 1.54
CA VAL A 161 -3.18 7.08 0.82
C VAL A 161 -3.14 6.80 -0.69
N SER A 162 -1.97 6.94 -1.36
CA SER A 162 -1.92 7.08 -2.81
C SER A 162 -2.36 5.85 -3.60
N LEU A 163 -2.31 4.65 -3.05
CA LEU A 163 -2.72 3.42 -3.73
C LEU A 163 -4.17 3.02 -3.43
N TYR A 164 -4.77 3.61 -2.40
CA TYR A 164 -6.05 3.13 -1.87
C TYR A 164 -7.27 3.43 -2.72
N SER A 165 -7.23 4.49 -3.53
CA SER A 165 -8.28 4.75 -4.51
C SER A 165 -8.34 3.63 -5.55
N ALA A 166 -7.20 3.24 -6.06
CA ALA A 166 -7.05 2.16 -7.03
C ALA A 166 -7.42 0.79 -6.43
N PHE A 167 -6.95 0.48 -5.22
CA PHE A 167 -7.36 -0.75 -4.52
C PHE A 167 -8.86 -0.83 -4.32
N ALA A 168 -9.51 0.27 -3.90
CA ALA A 168 -10.94 0.29 -3.69
C ALA A 168 -11.72 0.03 -4.99
N VAL A 169 -11.29 0.65 -6.09
CA VAL A 169 -11.91 0.41 -7.40
C VAL A 169 -11.78 -1.04 -7.81
N LEU A 170 -10.57 -1.60 -7.84
CA LEU A 170 -10.34 -3.00 -8.26
C LEU A 170 -11.08 -3.98 -7.34
N TYR A 171 -11.09 -3.70 -6.04
CA TYR A 171 -11.77 -4.55 -5.08
C TYR A 171 -13.31 -4.47 -5.16
N SER A 172 -13.88 -3.34 -5.64
CA SER A 172 -15.33 -3.16 -5.78
C SER A 172 -16.00 -4.19 -6.69
N PHE A 173 -15.26 -4.75 -7.65
CA PHE A 173 -15.77 -5.82 -8.51
C PHE A 173 -16.15 -7.09 -7.75
N GLN A 174 -15.58 -7.30 -6.55
CA GLN A 174 -15.95 -8.41 -5.66
C GLN A 174 -17.41 -8.31 -5.19
N LEU A 175 -17.94 -7.11 -5.04
CA LEU A 175 -19.35 -6.89 -4.68
C LEU A 175 -20.31 -7.48 -5.70
N ARG A 176 -19.86 -7.62 -6.96
CA ARG A 176 -20.60 -8.21 -8.07
C ARG A 176 -20.12 -9.62 -8.46
N ASN A 177 -19.25 -10.20 -7.65
CA ASN A 177 -18.68 -11.51 -7.89
C ASN A 177 -17.85 -11.60 -9.19
N LEU A 178 -17.17 -10.49 -9.56
CA LEU A 178 -16.31 -10.35 -10.74
C LEU A 178 -14.85 -10.17 -10.32
N LEU A 179 -13.91 -10.48 -11.23
CA LEU A 179 -12.46 -10.26 -11.08
C LEU A 179 -11.91 -10.77 -9.75
N LYS A 180 -12.25 -12.01 -9.38
CA LYS A 180 -11.94 -12.59 -8.06
C LYS A 180 -10.44 -12.73 -7.79
N GLY A 181 -9.66 -13.07 -8.80
CA GLY A 181 -8.21 -13.21 -8.66
C GLY A 181 -7.55 -11.85 -8.43
N ILE A 182 -7.92 -10.83 -9.22
CA ILE A 182 -7.50 -9.44 -9.00
C ILE A 182 -7.89 -8.98 -7.60
N GLY A 183 -9.14 -9.18 -7.19
CA GLY A 183 -9.61 -8.80 -5.85
C GLY A 183 -8.83 -9.49 -4.73
N GLN A 184 -8.45 -10.75 -4.90
CA GLN A 184 -7.65 -11.46 -3.90
C GLN A 184 -6.23 -10.88 -3.80
N GLN A 185 -5.59 -10.54 -4.93
CA GLN A 185 -4.29 -9.86 -4.91
C GLN A 185 -4.40 -8.48 -4.26
N MET A 186 -5.41 -7.69 -4.61
CA MET A 186 -5.65 -6.38 -3.97
C MET A 186 -5.84 -6.50 -2.45
N LYS A 187 -6.56 -7.53 -2.00
CA LYS A 187 -6.72 -7.80 -0.55
C LYS A 187 -5.38 -8.05 0.14
N TRP A 188 -4.49 -8.79 -0.48
CA TRP A 188 -3.16 -9.07 0.07
C TRP A 188 -2.28 -7.82 0.05
N SER A 189 -2.27 -7.07 -1.06
CA SER A 189 -1.54 -5.80 -1.16
C SER A 189 -2.01 -4.78 -0.11
N VAL A 190 -3.32 -4.56 0.03
CA VAL A 190 -3.86 -3.64 1.06
C VAL A 190 -3.43 -4.01 2.47
N ARG A 191 -3.36 -5.29 2.80
CA ARG A 191 -2.85 -5.77 4.09
C ARG A 191 -1.39 -5.37 4.28
N ASP A 192 -0.57 -5.59 3.25
CA ASP A 192 0.86 -5.31 3.27
C ASP A 192 1.10 -3.80 3.38
N GLU A 193 0.47 -2.98 2.52
CA GLU A 193 0.57 -1.51 2.56
C GLU A 193 0.07 -0.92 3.89
N SER A 194 -0.98 -1.50 4.47
CA SER A 194 -1.46 -1.06 5.78
C SER A 194 -0.42 -1.31 6.87
N LEU A 195 0.31 -2.42 6.79
CA LEU A 195 1.40 -2.74 7.72
C LEU A 195 2.59 -1.82 7.51
N HIS A 196 3.02 -1.61 6.26
CA HIS A 196 4.13 -0.73 5.90
C HIS A 196 3.88 0.70 6.40
N SER A 197 2.74 1.28 6.05
CA SER A 197 2.32 2.61 6.50
C SER A 197 2.28 2.73 8.02
N LYS A 198 1.69 1.76 8.72
CA LYS A 198 1.62 1.74 10.19
C LYS A 198 3.00 1.76 10.83
N MET A 199 3.90 0.88 10.38
CA MET A 199 5.23 0.75 10.96
C MET A 199 6.11 1.96 10.65
N GLY A 200 6.02 2.52 9.47
CA GLY A 200 6.72 3.74 9.10
C GLY A 200 6.23 4.97 9.88
N CYS A 201 4.91 5.13 10.04
CA CYS A 201 4.35 6.17 10.92
C CYS A 201 4.77 5.98 12.38
N GLN A 202 4.88 4.75 12.87
CA GLN A 202 5.40 4.47 14.20
C GLN A 202 6.87 4.87 14.33
N LEU A 203 7.70 4.59 13.31
CA LEU A 203 9.10 4.96 13.30
C LEU A 203 9.28 6.49 13.34
N PHE A 204 8.47 7.23 12.57
CA PHE A 204 8.42 8.69 12.66
C PHE A 204 8.08 9.19 14.07
N ARG A 205 7.06 8.61 14.72
CA ARG A 205 6.70 8.98 16.09
C ARG A 205 7.80 8.67 17.10
N HIS A 206 8.53 7.56 16.92
CA HIS A 206 9.69 7.24 17.75
C HIS A 206 10.81 8.27 17.57
N MET A 207 11.10 8.71 16.34
CA MET A 207 12.03 9.82 16.10
C MET A 207 11.59 11.08 16.86
N CYS A 208 10.32 11.46 16.74
CA CYS A 208 9.77 12.63 17.42
C CYS A 208 9.87 12.53 18.96
N SER A 209 9.76 11.32 19.51
CA SER A 209 9.89 11.10 20.96
C SER A 209 11.33 11.24 21.47
N GLN A 210 12.32 11.02 20.62
CA GLN A 210 13.75 11.01 20.99
C GLN A 210 14.46 12.31 20.61
N ILE A 211 13.93 13.08 19.66
CA ILE A 211 14.56 14.31 19.16
C ILE A 211 13.67 15.50 19.52
N PRO A 212 14.06 16.31 20.52
CA PRO A 212 13.30 17.49 20.92
C PRO A 212 13.08 18.46 19.75
N GLY A 213 11.85 18.90 19.54
CA GLY A 213 11.47 19.86 18.49
C GLY A 213 11.17 19.22 17.13
N LEU A 214 11.61 17.99 16.84
CA LEU A 214 11.46 17.36 15.53
C LEU A 214 10.01 17.37 15.03
N LYS A 215 9.06 17.09 15.91
CA LYS A 215 7.63 17.05 15.55
C LYS A 215 7.16 18.41 15.02
N GLU A 216 7.58 19.51 15.66
CA GLU A 216 7.20 20.85 15.21
C GLU A 216 7.96 21.25 13.94
N ASP A 217 9.24 20.89 13.83
CA ASP A 217 10.07 21.16 12.66
C ASP A 217 9.56 20.44 11.38
N CYS A 218 8.88 19.29 11.53
CA CYS A 218 8.25 18.55 10.43
C CYS A 218 6.80 18.98 10.14
N LYS A 219 6.16 19.72 11.03
CA LYS A 219 4.69 19.95 11.01
C LYS A 219 4.18 20.56 9.71
N GLU A 220 4.75 21.67 9.29
CA GLU A 220 4.33 22.38 8.06
C GLU A 220 4.49 21.47 6.84
N HIS A 221 5.63 20.80 6.75
CA HIS A 221 5.90 19.87 5.66
C HIS A 221 4.88 18.70 5.61
N VAL A 222 4.55 18.11 6.75
CA VAL A 222 3.56 17.01 6.81
C VAL A 222 2.19 17.47 6.31
N TYR A 223 1.77 18.68 6.69
CA TYR A 223 0.50 19.21 6.21
C TYR A 223 0.51 19.54 4.71
N ASP A 224 1.59 20.11 4.20
CA ASP A 224 1.71 20.42 2.77
C ASP A 224 1.81 19.13 1.94
N ALA A 225 2.51 18.10 2.43
CA ALA A 225 2.55 16.79 1.80
C ALA A 225 1.16 16.12 1.78
N ALA A 226 0.41 16.21 2.88
CA ALA A 226 -0.97 15.70 2.93
C ALA A 226 -1.87 16.38 1.89
N LEU A 227 -1.78 17.71 1.77
CA LEU A 227 -2.57 18.47 0.79
C LEU A 227 -2.16 18.16 -0.64
N THR A 228 -0.86 18.06 -0.90
CA THR A 228 -0.31 17.73 -2.22
C THR A 228 -0.77 16.34 -2.66
N MET A 229 -0.62 15.34 -1.79
CA MET A 229 -1.08 13.96 -2.08
C MET A 229 -2.59 13.90 -2.27
N HIS A 230 -3.36 14.55 -1.39
CA HIS A 230 -4.80 14.63 -1.53
C HIS A 230 -5.23 15.21 -2.88
N ASN A 231 -4.64 16.33 -3.31
CA ASN A 231 -4.98 16.96 -4.58
C ASN A 231 -4.60 16.08 -5.79
N ALA A 232 -3.46 15.40 -5.72
CA ALA A 232 -3.05 14.43 -6.74
C ALA A 232 -4.05 13.26 -6.84
N GLU A 233 -4.48 12.71 -5.69
CA GLU A 233 -5.50 11.66 -5.66
C GLU A 233 -6.86 12.13 -6.20
N MET A 234 -7.31 13.35 -5.86
CA MET A 234 -8.57 13.88 -6.43
C MET A 234 -8.49 13.98 -7.95
N THR A 235 -7.38 14.48 -8.50
CA THR A 235 -7.15 14.55 -9.94
C THR A 235 -7.14 13.16 -10.58
N TYR A 236 -6.44 12.22 -9.97
CA TYR A 236 -6.37 10.84 -10.43
C TYR A 236 -7.74 10.15 -10.43
N ILE A 237 -8.50 10.28 -9.35
CA ILE A 237 -9.86 9.72 -9.25
C ILE A 237 -10.76 10.28 -10.35
N SER A 238 -10.74 11.62 -10.55
CA SER A 238 -11.55 12.23 -11.62
C SER A 238 -11.16 11.71 -13.00
N LYS A 239 -9.86 11.47 -13.24
CA LYS A 239 -9.38 10.86 -14.48
C LYS A 239 -9.86 9.41 -14.62
N LEU A 240 -9.78 8.61 -13.58
CA LEU A 240 -10.28 7.23 -13.60
C LEU A 240 -11.77 7.15 -13.96
N PHE A 241 -12.58 8.09 -13.45
CA PHE A 241 -14.02 8.13 -13.69
C PHE A 241 -14.43 9.04 -14.86
N GLU A 242 -13.53 9.40 -15.78
CA GLU A 242 -13.85 10.25 -16.94
C GLU A 242 -14.98 9.71 -17.83
N MET A 243 -15.17 8.39 -17.85
CA MET A 243 -16.27 7.72 -18.54
C MET A 243 -17.51 7.55 -17.63
N GLY A 244 -17.50 8.10 -16.42
CA GLY A 244 -18.57 8.07 -15.40
C GLY A 244 -18.49 6.86 -14.46
N ASP A 245 -19.34 6.89 -13.46
CA ASP A 245 -19.43 5.89 -12.39
C ASP A 245 -19.66 4.46 -12.88
N ILE A 246 -19.20 3.49 -12.09
CA ILE A 246 -19.49 2.08 -12.28
C ILE A 246 -20.39 1.55 -11.16
N GLU A 247 -20.97 0.36 -11.39
CA GLU A 247 -21.76 -0.29 -10.35
C GLU A 247 -20.90 -0.66 -9.15
N GLY A 248 -21.34 -0.26 -7.96
CA GLY A 248 -20.68 -0.55 -6.69
C GLY A 248 -19.77 0.55 -6.16
N ILE A 249 -19.32 1.50 -7.00
CA ILE A 249 -18.49 2.61 -6.56
C ILE A 249 -18.68 3.85 -7.45
N THR A 250 -18.76 5.02 -6.84
CA THR A 250 -18.86 6.31 -7.55
C THR A 250 -17.60 7.16 -7.32
N GLU A 251 -17.32 8.07 -8.26
CA GLU A 251 -16.26 9.08 -8.09
C GLU A 251 -16.44 9.82 -6.76
N TYR A 252 -17.67 10.28 -6.48
CA TYR A 252 -17.99 11.04 -5.28
C TYR A 252 -17.68 10.25 -3.99
N ASP A 253 -18.15 9.00 -3.89
CA ASP A 253 -17.94 8.18 -2.69
C ASP A 253 -16.44 7.89 -2.48
N LEU A 254 -15.70 7.62 -3.56
CA LEU A 254 -14.27 7.36 -3.51
C LEU A 254 -13.44 8.61 -3.10
N GLN A 255 -13.79 9.78 -3.63
CA GLN A 255 -13.17 11.05 -3.21
C GLN A 255 -13.32 11.29 -1.72
N HIS A 256 -14.51 11.03 -1.15
CA HIS A 256 -14.76 11.19 0.28
C HIS A 256 -14.04 10.14 1.13
N PHE A 257 -13.91 8.92 0.62
CA PHE A 257 -13.09 7.87 1.24
C PHE A 257 -11.62 8.30 1.37
N ILE A 258 -11.03 8.85 0.31
CA ILE A 258 -9.65 9.33 0.33
C ILE A 258 -9.49 10.57 1.22
N LYS A 259 -10.44 11.50 1.25
CA LYS A 259 -10.45 12.64 2.20
C LYS A 259 -10.34 12.17 3.64
N LYS A 260 -11.21 11.25 4.04
CA LYS A 260 -11.18 10.67 5.39
C LYS A 260 -9.84 10.02 5.68
N ARG A 261 -9.35 9.20 4.74
CA ARG A 261 -8.10 8.49 4.89
C ARG A 261 -6.91 9.41 5.06
N THR A 262 -6.83 10.50 4.30
CA THR A 262 -5.78 11.52 4.43
C THR A 262 -5.78 12.14 5.83
N GLY A 263 -6.96 12.52 6.34
CA GLY A 263 -7.09 13.04 7.70
C GLY A 263 -6.70 12.03 8.78
N ASP A 264 -7.06 10.76 8.61
CA ASP A 264 -6.68 9.70 9.54
C ASP A 264 -5.16 9.47 9.56
N LYS A 265 -4.47 9.60 8.44
CA LYS A 265 -3.00 9.49 8.37
C LYS A 265 -2.29 10.67 9.04
N ILE A 266 -2.82 11.90 8.95
CA ILE A 266 -2.34 13.05 9.74
C ILE A 266 -2.40 12.72 11.25
N LYS A 267 -3.52 12.15 11.71
CA LYS A 267 -3.68 11.74 13.12
C LYS A 267 -2.73 10.60 13.49
N GLU A 268 -2.52 9.66 12.59
CA GLU A 268 -1.59 8.54 12.82
C GLU A 268 -0.14 9.02 12.99
N LEU A 269 0.27 10.07 12.31
CA LEU A 269 1.55 10.75 12.54
C LEU A 269 1.59 11.54 13.86
N GLY A 270 0.47 11.66 14.57
CA GLY A 270 0.37 12.35 15.84
C GLY A 270 0.02 13.85 15.72
N TYR A 271 -0.41 14.32 14.55
CA TYR A 271 -0.91 15.69 14.35
C TYR A 271 -2.43 15.75 14.43
N LYS A 272 -2.98 16.98 14.38
CA LYS A 272 -4.42 17.24 14.35
C LYS A 272 -4.84 17.73 12.98
N GLU A 273 -6.02 17.35 12.53
CA GLU A 273 -6.64 18.03 11.40
C GLU A 273 -7.11 19.42 11.84
N GLU A 274 -6.54 20.49 11.28
CA GLU A 274 -6.88 21.86 11.65
C GLU A 274 -6.80 22.82 10.45
N GLY A 275 -7.62 23.87 10.45
CA GLY A 275 -7.62 24.91 9.42
C GLY A 275 -7.86 24.36 8.02
N LYS A 276 -7.02 24.77 7.05
CA LYS A 276 -7.07 24.31 5.65
C LYS A 276 -6.72 22.83 5.45
N PHE A 277 -6.20 22.18 6.49
CA PHE A 277 -5.84 20.77 6.50
C PHE A 277 -6.88 19.87 7.16
N LYS A 278 -8.10 20.37 7.33
CA LYS A 278 -9.25 19.59 7.74
C LYS A 278 -9.94 19.04 6.50
N PHE A 279 -9.83 17.74 6.30
CA PHE A 279 -10.43 17.05 5.15
C PHE A 279 -11.89 16.68 5.48
N GLU A 280 -12.82 17.57 5.14
CA GLU A 280 -14.25 17.32 5.35
C GLU A 280 -14.76 16.26 4.36
N TYR A 281 -15.48 15.28 4.87
CA TYR A 281 -16.05 14.19 4.09
C TYR A 281 -17.54 13.98 4.39
N ASP A 282 -18.24 13.36 3.45
CA ASP A 282 -19.63 12.95 3.64
C ASP A 282 -19.68 11.57 4.34
N GLN A 283 -20.30 11.54 5.53
CA GLN A 283 -20.44 10.30 6.29
C GLN A 283 -21.21 9.22 5.54
N LYS A 284 -22.21 9.59 4.72
CA LYS A 284 -22.98 8.63 3.92
C LYS A 284 -22.10 7.92 2.88
N SER A 285 -21.15 8.64 2.29
CA SER A 285 -20.17 8.04 1.37
C SER A 285 -19.24 7.09 2.10
N ILE A 286 -18.79 7.45 3.31
CA ILE A 286 -17.97 6.56 4.15
C ILE A 286 -18.75 5.28 4.50
N ASP A 287 -20.01 5.41 4.91
CA ASP A 287 -20.86 4.26 5.24
C ASP A 287 -21.06 3.32 4.03
N LYS A 288 -21.22 3.88 2.83
CA LYS A 288 -21.25 3.09 1.59
C LYS A 288 -19.94 2.37 1.28
N MET A 289 -18.80 2.97 1.63
CA MET A 289 -17.48 2.41 1.42
C MET A 289 -17.01 1.49 2.57
N ALA A 290 -17.83 1.29 3.62
CA ALA A 290 -17.47 0.48 4.79
C ALA A 290 -17.12 -0.98 4.46
N TRP A 291 -17.60 -1.50 3.32
CA TRP A 291 -17.21 -2.82 2.82
C TRP A 291 -15.69 -2.94 2.62
N PHE A 292 -15.00 -1.86 2.23
CA PHE A 292 -13.56 -1.89 2.04
C PHE A 292 -12.83 -2.14 3.36
N ASP A 293 -13.21 -1.43 4.43
CA ASP A 293 -12.61 -1.60 5.76
C ASP A 293 -12.93 -2.99 6.33
N HIS A 294 -14.15 -3.50 6.15
CA HIS A 294 -14.51 -4.85 6.61
C HIS A 294 -13.70 -5.95 5.92
N LEU A 295 -13.38 -5.78 4.66
CA LEU A 295 -12.62 -6.75 3.89
C LEU A 295 -11.13 -6.71 4.20
N THR A 296 -10.62 -5.57 4.64
CA THR A 296 -9.23 -5.40 5.06
C THR A 296 -9.01 -5.70 6.55
N ALA A 297 -10.02 -5.44 7.40
CA ALA A 297 -9.98 -5.67 8.84
C ALA A 297 -10.15 -7.16 9.25
N GLY A 298 -10.64 -8.02 8.36
CA GLY A 298 -10.99 -9.43 8.65
C GLY A 298 -9.83 -10.38 8.96
N HIS A 299 -8.65 -9.87 9.31
CA HIS A 299 -7.49 -10.66 9.68
C HIS A 299 -6.97 -10.31 11.08
N THR A 300 -7.81 -10.52 12.08
CA THR A 300 -7.30 -10.88 13.39
C THR A 300 -6.70 -12.31 13.30
N HIS A 301 -5.64 -12.56 14.05
CA HIS A 301 -4.85 -13.81 14.05
C HIS A 301 -5.62 -15.15 14.04
N THR A 302 -6.92 -15.15 14.32
CA THR A 302 -7.78 -16.33 14.36
C THR A 302 -8.16 -16.86 12.97
N ASP A 303 -8.30 -16.00 11.97
CA ASP A 303 -8.75 -16.43 10.63
C ASP A 303 -7.59 -16.96 9.76
N PHE A 304 -6.37 -16.52 10.01
CA PHE A 304 -5.19 -16.95 9.27
C PHE A 304 -4.92 -18.46 9.42
N PHE A 305 -5.12 -19.03 10.61
CA PHE A 305 -4.95 -20.46 10.85
C PHE A 305 -6.17 -21.29 10.40
N ALA A 306 -7.35 -20.68 10.26
CA ALA A 306 -8.55 -21.38 9.80
C ALA A 306 -8.62 -21.54 8.28
N ILE A 307 -7.96 -20.67 7.50
CA ILE A 307 -8.01 -20.69 6.02
C ILE A 307 -6.91 -21.58 5.42
N ARG A 308 -5.73 -21.69 6.05
CA ARG A 308 -4.62 -22.51 5.55
C ARG A 308 -4.89 -24.01 5.40
N PRO A 309 -5.66 -24.69 6.25
CA PRO A 309 -5.89 -26.13 6.10
C PRO A 309 -6.77 -26.53 4.90
N THR A 310 -7.61 -25.62 4.39
CA THR A 310 -8.54 -25.93 3.31
C THR A 310 -7.98 -25.68 1.92
N ASP A 311 -7.01 -24.79 1.77
CA ASP A 311 -6.39 -24.53 0.45
C ASP A 311 -5.20 -25.44 0.16
N TYR A 312 -4.50 -25.93 1.22
CA TYR A 312 -3.40 -26.87 1.05
C TYR A 312 -3.84 -28.32 0.75
N SER A 313 -5.09 -28.67 1.05
CA SER A 313 -5.60 -30.03 0.82
C SER A 313 -6.05 -30.30 -0.62
N LYS A 314 -6.06 -29.29 -1.51
CA LYS A 314 -6.50 -29.44 -2.90
C LYS A 314 -5.38 -29.60 -3.93
N ALA A 315 -4.12 -29.48 -3.52
CA ALA A 315 -2.98 -29.61 -4.42
C ALA A 315 -2.34 -31.03 -4.42
N ASN A 316 -2.78 -31.94 -3.56
CA ASN A 316 -2.16 -33.26 -3.38
C ASN A 316 -3.03 -34.45 -3.80
N GLU A 317 -3.97 -34.28 -4.72
CA GLU A 317 -4.59 -35.44 -5.38
C GLU A 317 -4.00 -35.62 -6.79
N GLY A 318 -2.95 -36.44 -6.86
CA GLY A 318 -2.47 -37.05 -8.10
C GLY A 318 -1.04 -36.75 -8.47
N GLU A 319 -0.10 -37.42 -7.79
CA GLU A 319 1.07 -38.04 -8.41
C GLU A 319 1.76 -38.94 -7.37
N ASP A 320 1.58 -40.25 -7.59
CA ASP A 320 2.32 -41.29 -6.86
C ASP A 320 3.81 -41.18 -7.25
N PHE A 321 4.65 -40.84 -6.27
CA PHE A 321 6.09 -41.06 -6.38
C PHE A 321 6.38 -42.52 -6.08
N GLU A 322 6.25 -43.39 -7.07
CA GLU A 322 6.95 -44.66 -7.09
C GLU A 322 8.13 -44.54 -8.06
N ASP A 323 9.30 -44.97 -7.55
CA ASP A 323 10.54 -45.30 -8.25
C ASP A 323 11.46 -44.18 -8.78
N VAL A 324 12.34 -43.70 -7.90
CA VAL A 324 13.74 -43.47 -8.25
C VAL A 324 14.65 -43.80 -7.05
N TRP A 325 15.18 -45.03 -7.01
CA TRP A 325 16.47 -45.38 -6.41
C TRP A 325 17.22 -46.28 -7.39
#